data_4af665dc4f5454fde514a16b7207dfa3
#
_entry.id   4af665dc4f5454fde514a16b7207dfa3
#
_cell.length_a   1.000
_cell.length_b   1.000
_cell.length_c   1.000
_cell.angle_alpha   90.00
_cell.angle_beta   90.00
_cell.angle_gamma   90.00
#
_symmetry.space_group_name_H-M   'P 1'
#
loop_
_entity.id
_entity.type
_entity.pdbx_description
1 polymer ?
#
loop_
_entity_poly.entity_id
_entity_poly.type
_entity_poly.pdbx_seq_one_letter_code
_entity_poly.pdbx_strand_id
1 'polypeptide(L)'
;MESGKLEITSEYEDIHSFVEANLIDRLGDTGKKLHTGRSRNDQVALDMRLYTRDEVLAVDGLLKELLTTFLHIMEENTETIMPGFTHLQKAQPITLAHHMGAYFEMFKRDRLRLHDIYERMNYCPLGSGALAGTTYPLDREYTAELLGFYGPTLNSMDGVSDRDYLIEFLSACATIMMHLSRFSEEVIIWNSNEYQFVEIDDAYSTGSSIMPQKKNPDIAELVRGKTGRVYGALMSLFTTMKGIPLAYNKDMQEDKELSFDAMDTVKGCVALFNGMLATMRFNKDRMRQSANHGFTNATDAADYLVNHGVPFRDAHGIVGRIVLYCLDKKDSDR
;
A
#
# COMPACT_ATOMS: atom_id res chain seq x y z
N MET A 1 9.78 29.35 6.84
CA MET A 1 9.72 28.61 5.57
C MET A 1 8.28 28.53 5.07
N GLU A 2 7.39 27.79 5.69
CA GLU A 2 5.97 27.65 5.25
C GLU A 2 5.21 28.96 5.06
N SER A 3 5.51 29.97 5.87
CA SER A 3 4.90 31.33 5.74
C SER A 3 5.51 32.19 4.62
N GLY A 4 6.49 31.69 3.85
CA GLY A 4 7.21 32.44 2.82
C GLY A 4 8.14 33.54 3.34
N LYS A 5 8.28 33.69 4.66
CA LYS A 5 9.13 34.74 5.27
C LYS A 5 10.62 34.38 5.30
N LEU A 6 10.98 33.14 5.00
CA LEU A 6 12.34 32.68 4.97
C LEU A 6 12.54 31.84 3.70
N GLU A 7 13.33 32.35 2.78
CA GLU A 7 13.67 31.71 1.51
C GLU A 7 14.96 30.90 1.69
N ILE A 8 14.93 29.65 1.19
CA ILE A 8 16.12 28.78 1.22
C ILE A 8 17.02 29.22 0.08
N THR A 9 18.26 29.58 0.41
CA THR A 9 19.28 29.98 -0.57
C THR A 9 20.35 28.92 -0.73
N SER A 10 21.03 28.91 -1.86
CA SER A 10 22.13 27.99 -2.18
C SER A 10 23.50 28.41 -1.60
N GLU A 11 23.52 29.38 -0.70
CA GLU A 11 24.74 29.91 -0.08
C GLU A 11 25.31 28.98 0.99
N TYR A 12 24.53 28.03 1.47
CA TYR A 12 24.90 27.08 2.53
C TYR A 12 25.15 25.68 1.96
N GLU A 13 26.03 24.92 2.63
CA GLU A 13 26.38 23.56 2.21
C GLU A 13 25.16 22.63 2.16
N ASP A 14 24.27 22.77 3.15
CA ASP A 14 23.04 21.97 3.26
C ASP A 14 21.94 22.74 4.02
N ILE A 15 20.74 22.17 4.06
CA ILE A 15 19.59 22.73 4.76
C ILE A 15 19.82 22.90 6.26
N HIS A 16 20.60 22.03 6.87
CA HIS A 16 20.90 22.08 8.29
C HIS A 16 21.80 23.28 8.63
N SER A 17 22.82 23.55 7.79
CA SER A 17 23.68 24.73 7.90
C SER A 17 22.88 26.02 7.71
N PHE A 18 21.93 26.04 6.78
CA PHE A 18 21.00 27.13 6.58
C PHE A 18 20.14 27.40 7.83
N VAL A 19 19.54 26.34 8.42
CA VAL A 19 18.72 26.47 9.63
C VAL A 19 19.56 26.95 10.81
N GLU A 20 20.77 26.39 11.00
CA GLU A 20 21.68 26.78 12.09
C GLU A 20 22.09 28.24 11.97
N ALA A 21 22.49 28.72 10.79
CA ALA A 21 22.83 30.10 10.56
C ALA A 21 21.68 31.05 10.92
N ASN A 22 20.47 30.73 10.46
CA ASN A 22 19.27 31.53 10.78
C ASN A 22 18.92 31.53 12.28
N LEU A 23 19.20 30.44 13.00
CA LEU A 23 19.05 30.39 14.47
C LEU A 23 20.08 31.24 15.17
N ILE A 24 21.33 31.21 14.72
CA ILE A 24 22.43 32.04 15.27
C ILE A 24 22.12 33.52 15.04
N ASP A 25 21.66 33.91 13.86
CA ASP A 25 21.28 35.31 13.57
C ASP A 25 20.18 35.83 14.48
N ARG A 26 19.25 34.96 14.89
CA ARG A 26 18.11 35.34 15.76
C ARG A 26 18.40 35.27 17.24
N LEU A 27 19.22 34.29 17.67
CA LEU A 27 19.41 33.93 19.07
C LEU A 27 20.87 34.19 19.56
N GLY A 28 21.77 34.63 18.67
CA GLY A 28 23.17 34.87 18.99
C GLY A 28 23.88 33.61 19.51
N ASP A 29 24.64 33.74 20.58
CA ASP A 29 25.41 32.65 21.18
C ASP A 29 24.55 31.47 21.67
N THR A 30 23.28 31.71 21.97
CA THR A 30 22.36 30.63 22.34
C THR A 30 22.11 29.70 21.15
N GLY A 31 21.98 30.26 19.94
CA GLY A 31 21.81 29.47 18.72
C GLY A 31 23.00 28.55 18.42
N LYS A 32 24.23 28.99 18.75
CA LYS A 32 25.46 28.20 18.59
C LYS A 32 25.49 26.94 19.46
N LYS A 33 24.76 26.91 20.58
CA LYS A 33 24.74 25.77 21.52
C LYS A 33 23.98 24.56 20.94
N LEU A 34 23.10 24.77 19.96
CA LEU A 34 22.28 23.70 19.39
C LEU A 34 23.11 22.59 18.75
N HIS A 35 24.30 22.90 18.23
CA HIS A 35 25.17 21.91 17.58
C HIS A 35 26.02 21.09 18.57
N THR A 36 26.01 21.43 19.86
CA THR A 36 26.86 20.79 20.88
C THR A 36 26.54 19.29 20.98
N GLY A 37 27.58 18.44 20.79
CA GLY A 37 27.45 16.98 20.89
C GLY A 37 26.65 16.31 19.75
N ARG A 38 26.30 17.03 18.69
CA ARG A 38 25.54 16.54 17.52
C ARG A 38 26.47 16.40 16.33
N SER A 39 26.26 15.32 15.57
CA SER A 39 26.82 15.14 14.22
C SER A 39 25.71 15.31 13.17
N ARG A 40 26.10 15.57 11.94
CA ARG A 40 25.17 15.48 10.81
C ARG A 40 24.61 14.05 10.64
N ASN A 41 25.38 13.03 11.04
CA ASN A 41 24.99 11.63 10.92
C ASN A 41 23.78 11.27 11.80
N ASP A 42 23.81 11.57 13.09
CA ASP A 42 22.69 11.30 14.00
C ASP A 42 21.50 12.24 13.77
N GLN A 43 21.76 13.46 13.32
CA GLN A 43 20.68 14.38 12.92
C GLN A 43 19.91 13.89 11.72
N VAL A 44 20.57 13.50 10.63
CA VAL A 44 19.90 12.98 9.43
C VAL A 44 19.19 11.65 9.72
N ALA A 45 19.79 10.79 10.56
CA ALA A 45 19.11 9.56 10.99
C ALA A 45 17.81 9.86 11.76
N LEU A 46 17.82 10.90 12.62
CA LEU A 46 16.62 11.36 13.31
C LEU A 46 15.57 11.91 12.33
N ASP A 47 15.97 12.80 11.43
CA ASP A 47 15.07 13.44 10.49
C ASP A 47 14.35 12.40 9.61
N MET A 48 15.09 11.40 9.12
CA MET A 48 14.52 10.30 8.34
C MET A 48 13.56 9.44 9.15
N ARG A 49 13.84 9.18 10.43
CA ARG A 49 12.90 8.44 11.31
C ARG A 49 11.64 9.24 11.58
N LEU A 50 11.74 10.52 11.88
CA LEU A 50 10.57 11.39 12.08
C LEU A 50 9.71 11.44 10.82
N TYR A 51 10.31 11.71 9.68
CA TYR A 51 9.62 11.75 8.40
C TYR A 51 8.93 10.40 8.08
N THR A 52 9.67 9.29 8.17
CA THR A 52 9.12 7.96 7.89
C THR A 52 8.00 7.59 8.85
N ARG A 53 8.09 7.98 10.12
CA ARG A 53 7.04 7.78 11.11
C ARG A 53 5.74 8.47 10.72
N ASP A 54 5.82 9.72 10.27
CA ASP A 54 4.65 10.47 9.81
C ASP A 54 4.07 9.85 8.53
N GLU A 55 4.91 9.38 7.62
CA GLU A 55 4.47 8.69 6.40
C GLU A 55 3.80 7.34 6.68
N VAL A 56 4.30 6.57 7.66
CA VAL A 56 3.64 5.32 8.13
C VAL A 56 2.22 5.62 8.59
N LEU A 57 2.05 6.67 9.41
CA LEU A 57 0.74 7.07 9.91
C LEU A 57 -0.17 7.60 8.81
N ALA A 58 0.37 8.35 7.85
CA ALA A 58 -0.38 8.85 6.71
C ALA A 58 -0.91 7.70 5.82
N VAL A 59 -0.06 6.73 5.51
CA VAL A 59 -0.47 5.55 4.72
C VAL A 59 -1.49 4.70 5.49
N ASP A 60 -1.31 4.50 6.81
CA ASP A 60 -2.29 3.80 7.65
C ASP A 60 -3.67 4.49 7.64
N GLY A 61 -3.68 5.82 7.70
CA GLY A 61 -4.90 6.63 7.60
C GLY A 61 -5.63 6.40 6.27
N LEU A 62 -4.91 6.45 5.15
CA LEU A 62 -5.47 6.20 3.82
C LEU A 62 -5.99 4.76 3.66
N LEU A 63 -5.29 3.78 4.20
CA LEU A 63 -5.77 2.39 4.20
C LEU A 63 -7.02 2.22 5.07
N LYS A 64 -7.14 2.95 6.17
CA LYS A 64 -8.37 2.95 7.00
C LYS A 64 -9.56 3.49 6.21
N GLU A 65 -9.38 4.57 5.46
CA GLU A 65 -10.42 5.11 4.58
C GLU A 65 -10.82 4.11 3.51
N LEU A 66 -9.84 3.48 2.85
CA LEU A 66 -10.08 2.43 1.84
C LEU A 66 -10.86 1.25 2.42
N LEU A 67 -10.49 0.78 3.62
CA LEU A 67 -11.22 -0.29 4.32
C LEU A 67 -12.65 0.12 4.66
N THR A 68 -12.90 1.38 4.99
CA THR A 68 -14.25 1.89 5.22
C THR A 68 -15.09 1.83 3.95
N THR A 69 -14.52 2.19 2.80
CA THR A 69 -15.18 2.07 1.50
C THR A 69 -15.51 0.60 1.16
N PHE A 70 -14.57 -0.34 1.40
CA PHE A 70 -14.85 -1.76 1.23
C PHE A 70 -16.01 -2.23 2.11
N LEU A 71 -16.04 -1.80 3.37
CA LEU A 71 -17.09 -2.17 4.31
C LEU A 71 -18.47 -1.73 3.81
N HIS A 72 -18.61 -0.47 3.36
CA HIS A 72 -19.87 0.02 2.79
C HIS A 72 -20.31 -0.79 1.56
N ILE A 73 -19.37 -1.07 0.65
CA ILE A 73 -19.70 -1.90 -0.51
C ILE A 73 -20.15 -3.30 -0.11
N MET A 74 -19.51 -3.90 0.89
CA MET A 74 -19.88 -5.22 1.39
C MET A 74 -21.28 -5.21 2.01
N GLU A 75 -21.60 -4.22 2.84
CA GLU A 75 -22.93 -4.08 3.47
C GLU A 75 -24.06 -3.96 2.46
N GLU A 76 -23.84 -3.21 1.36
CA GLU A 76 -24.83 -3.00 0.32
C GLU A 76 -24.97 -4.17 -0.66
N ASN A 77 -24.06 -5.15 -0.62
CA ASN A 77 -23.94 -6.20 -1.64
C ASN A 77 -23.90 -7.63 -1.07
N THR A 78 -24.43 -7.84 0.13
CA THR A 78 -24.53 -9.17 0.75
C THR A 78 -25.33 -10.17 -0.06
N GLU A 79 -26.31 -9.70 -0.85
CA GLU A 79 -27.18 -10.50 -1.71
C GLU A 79 -26.86 -10.37 -3.22
N THR A 80 -25.81 -9.61 -3.57
CA THR A 80 -25.42 -9.41 -4.97
C THR A 80 -24.63 -10.62 -5.46
N ILE A 81 -25.26 -11.50 -6.21
CA ILE A 81 -24.66 -12.73 -6.74
C ILE A 81 -23.80 -12.41 -7.96
N MET A 82 -22.58 -12.96 -7.99
CA MET A 82 -21.67 -12.93 -9.13
C MET A 82 -20.97 -14.28 -9.31
N PRO A 83 -20.39 -14.58 -10.48
CA PRO A 83 -19.55 -15.76 -10.62
C PRO A 83 -18.21 -15.56 -9.91
N GLY A 84 -17.77 -16.53 -9.12
CA GLY A 84 -16.40 -16.65 -8.71
C GLY A 84 -15.54 -17.22 -9.84
N PHE A 85 -14.25 -16.88 -9.86
CA PHE A 85 -13.33 -17.30 -10.90
C PHE A 85 -12.11 -18.00 -10.34
N THR A 86 -11.69 -19.08 -11.00
CA THR A 86 -10.35 -19.66 -10.89
C THR A 86 -9.82 -19.87 -12.31
N HIS A 87 -8.54 -19.58 -12.54
CA HIS A 87 -7.92 -19.65 -13.88
C HIS A 87 -8.65 -18.80 -14.94
N LEU A 88 -9.29 -17.70 -14.51
CA LEU A 88 -10.22 -16.87 -15.34
C LEU A 88 -11.41 -17.67 -15.92
N GLN A 89 -11.69 -18.85 -15.40
CA GLN A 89 -12.88 -19.63 -15.71
C GLN A 89 -13.91 -19.48 -14.60
N LYS A 90 -15.21 -19.43 -14.97
CA LYS A 90 -16.28 -19.41 -13.98
C LYS A 90 -16.24 -20.68 -13.13
N ALA A 91 -16.30 -20.49 -11.83
CA ALA A 91 -16.32 -21.55 -10.84
C ALA A 91 -17.70 -21.57 -10.13
N GLN A 92 -17.72 -21.35 -8.83
CA GLN A 92 -18.95 -21.31 -8.04
C GLN A 92 -19.52 -19.89 -7.96
N PRO A 93 -20.84 -19.72 -7.76
CA PRO A 93 -21.42 -18.42 -7.44
C PRO A 93 -20.93 -17.95 -6.07
N ILE A 94 -20.66 -16.66 -5.99
CA ILE A 94 -20.32 -15.97 -4.74
C ILE A 94 -21.15 -14.70 -4.63
N THR A 95 -21.08 -14.02 -3.49
CA THR A 95 -21.59 -12.65 -3.38
C THR A 95 -20.47 -11.64 -3.65
N LEU A 96 -20.84 -10.46 -4.15
CA LEU A 96 -19.91 -9.35 -4.31
C LEU A 96 -19.28 -8.97 -2.96
N ALA A 97 -20.07 -9.00 -1.87
CA ALA A 97 -19.56 -8.77 -0.52
C ALA A 97 -18.45 -9.77 -0.15
N HIS A 98 -18.61 -11.05 -0.47
CA HIS A 98 -17.58 -12.06 -0.20
C HIS A 98 -16.29 -11.79 -0.98
N HIS A 99 -16.41 -11.40 -2.25
CA HIS A 99 -15.25 -11.03 -3.07
C HIS A 99 -14.51 -9.81 -2.52
N MET A 100 -15.24 -8.73 -2.19
CA MET A 100 -14.68 -7.53 -1.59
C MET A 100 -14.02 -7.81 -0.23
N GLY A 101 -14.59 -8.75 0.54
CA GLY A 101 -14.03 -9.21 1.80
C GLY A 101 -12.63 -9.79 1.68
N ALA A 102 -12.28 -10.41 0.54
CA ALA A 102 -10.93 -10.91 0.30
C ALA A 102 -9.90 -9.75 0.23
N TYR A 103 -10.22 -8.68 -0.47
CA TYR A 103 -9.38 -7.47 -0.53
C TYR A 103 -9.37 -6.72 0.80
N PHE A 104 -10.49 -6.64 1.48
CA PHE A 104 -10.55 -6.08 2.83
C PHE A 104 -9.54 -6.77 3.77
N GLU A 105 -9.48 -8.10 3.79
CA GLU A 105 -8.53 -8.86 4.59
C GLU A 105 -7.07 -8.63 4.15
N MET A 106 -6.80 -8.40 2.86
CA MET A 106 -5.45 -8.05 2.38
C MET A 106 -4.99 -6.71 2.97
N PHE A 107 -5.78 -5.65 2.81
CA PHE A 107 -5.42 -4.31 3.30
C PHE A 107 -5.44 -4.21 4.83
N LYS A 108 -6.27 -4.99 5.51
CA LYS A 108 -6.23 -5.13 6.97
C LYS A 108 -4.87 -5.69 7.44
N ARG A 109 -4.34 -6.71 6.75
CA ARG A 109 -2.99 -7.22 7.04
C ARG A 109 -1.90 -6.19 6.73
N ASP A 110 -2.09 -5.34 5.71
CA ASP A 110 -1.13 -4.28 5.40
C ASP A 110 -1.06 -3.25 6.52
N ARG A 111 -2.19 -2.87 7.13
CA ARG A 111 -2.21 -2.00 8.32
C ARG A 111 -1.45 -2.61 9.50
N LEU A 112 -1.59 -3.92 9.74
CA LEU A 112 -0.83 -4.61 10.78
C LEU A 112 0.69 -4.54 10.52
N ARG A 113 1.13 -4.66 9.25
CA ARG A 113 2.55 -4.45 8.88
C ARG A 113 3.03 -3.05 9.24
N LEU A 114 2.24 -2.02 8.91
CA LEU A 114 2.58 -0.64 9.26
C LEU A 114 2.68 -0.43 10.78
N HIS A 115 1.79 -1.04 11.55
CA HIS A 115 1.84 -1.04 13.01
C HIS A 115 3.14 -1.66 13.53
N ASP A 116 3.52 -2.82 13.04
CA ASP A 116 4.73 -3.51 13.44
C ASP A 116 6.00 -2.69 13.12
N ILE A 117 6.01 -2.00 11.98
CA ILE A 117 7.10 -1.11 11.58
C ILE A 117 7.19 0.08 12.54
N TYR A 118 6.06 0.71 12.84
CA TYR A 118 6.01 1.83 13.78
C TYR A 118 6.61 1.46 15.15
N GLU A 119 6.24 0.30 15.69
CA GLU A 119 6.75 -0.19 16.97
C GLU A 119 8.27 -0.38 16.96
N ARG A 120 8.83 -0.95 15.89
CA ARG A 120 10.28 -1.19 15.79
C ARG A 120 11.08 0.08 15.52
N MET A 121 10.55 1.01 14.75
CA MET A 121 11.29 2.21 14.33
C MET A 121 11.28 3.33 15.36
N ASN A 122 10.36 3.33 16.34
CA ASN A 122 10.10 4.48 17.18
C ASN A 122 11.13 4.64 18.32
N TYR A 123 12.43 4.65 17.96
CA TYR A 123 13.56 4.90 18.87
C TYR A 123 14.45 6.03 18.34
N CYS A 124 14.84 6.96 19.23
CA CYS A 124 15.55 8.18 18.89
C CYS A 124 17.06 7.94 18.71
N PRO A 125 17.64 8.19 17.53
CA PRO A 125 19.08 8.05 17.31
C PRO A 125 19.89 9.25 17.78
N LEU A 126 19.28 10.41 18.08
CA LEU A 126 19.98 11.64 18.43
C LEU A 126 20.80 11.44 19.71
N GLY A 127 22.03 11.99 19.72
CA GLY A 127 23.02 11.77 20.74
C GLY A 127 23.98 10.60 20.45
N SER A 128 23.78 9.89 19.31
CA SER A 128 24.75 8.90 18.80
C SER A 128 26.03 9.58 18.25
N GLY A 129 25.99 10.89 17.99
CA GLY A 129 27.08 11.63 17.39
C GLY A 129 27.40 11.11 15.98
N ALA A 130 28.68 11.14 15.60
CA ALA A 130 29.10 10.58 14.31
C ALA A 130 28.97 9.04 14.28
N LEU A 131 29.29 8.36 15.40
CA LEU A 131 29.21 6.90 15.59
C LEU A 131 29.46 6.45 17.06
N ALA A 132 30.14 7.24 17.88
CA ALA A 132 30.60 6.81 19.19
C ALA A 132 29.95 7.58 20.36
N GLY A 133 28.86 8.27 20.11
CA GLY A 133 28.21 9.14 21.07
C GLY A 133 29.02 10.43 21.29
N THR A 134 28.94 10.99 22.49
CA THR A 134 29.60 12.24 22.86
C THR A 134 30.05 12.19 24.33
N THR A 135 31.05 12.98 24.67
CA THR A 135 31.50 13.18 26.06
C THR A 135 30.67 14.21 26.82
N TYR A 136 29.79 14.93 26.12
CA TYR A 136 28.86 15.87 26.77
C TYR A 136 27.75 15.12 27.50
N PRO A 137 27.29 15.57 28.67
CA PRO A 137 26.20 14.94 29.42
C PRO A 137 24.83 15.29 28.80
N LEU A 138 24.58 14.76 27.62
CA LEU A 138 23.27 14.91 26.94
C LEU A 138 22.24 14.03 27.59
N ASP A 139 21.03 14.56 27.82
CA ASP A 139 19.89 13.81 28.28
C ASP A 139 19.14 13.23 27.06
N ARG A 140 19.54 12.02 26.65
CA ARG A 140 18.97 11.33 25.48
C ARG A 140 17.55 10.84 25.74
N GLU A 141 17.23 10.45 26.98
CA GLU A 141 15.87 10.01 27.36
C GLU A 141 14.90 11.19 27.24
N TYR A 142 15.25 12.34 27.79
CA TYR A 142 14.43 13.55 27.69
C TYR A 142 14.24 14.00 26.23
N THR A 143 15.29 13.91 25.43
CA THR A 143 15.19 14.23 23.99
C THR A 143 14.25 13.28 23.27
N ALA A 144 14.30 11.98 23.55
CA ALA A 144 13.43 10.98 22.98
C ALA A 144 11.96 11.23 23.38
N GLU A 145 11.71 11.53 24.65
CA GLU A 145 10.39 11.86 25.18
C GLU A 145 9.78 13.08 24.47
N LEU A 146 10.54 14.18 24.35
CA LEU A 146 10.09 15.40 23.68
C LEU A 146 9.72 15.20 22.20
N LEU A 147 10.38 14.24 21.55
CA LEU A 147 10.14 13.91 20.13
C LEU A 147 9.12 12.77 19.95
N GLY A 148 8.54 12.25 21.03
CA GLY A 148 7.53 11.19 21.01
C GLY A 148 8.07 9.82 20.62
N PHE A 149 9.34 9.54 20.88
CA PHE A 149 9.94 8.21 20.76
C PHE A 149 9.77 7.40 22.06
N TYR A 150 9.87 6.09 21.96
CA TYR A 150 9.82 5.20 23.14
C TYR A 150 11.09 5.28 24.01
N GLY A 151 12.18 5.74 23.45
CA GLY A 151 13.46 5.90 24.11
C GLY A 151 14.58 6.11 23.10
N PRO A 152 15.84 6.27 23.55
CA PRO A 152 16.99 6.37 22.64
C PRO A 152 17.36 5.00 22.06
N THR A 153 18.04 5.01 20.89
CA THR A 153 18.72 3.82 20.37
C THR A 153 19.85 3.37 21.31
N LEU A 154 19.99 2.05 21.52
CA LEU A 154 20.91 1.49 22.53
C LEU A 154 22.37 1.47 22.09
N ASN A 155 22.63 1.43 20.78
CA ASN A 155 23.99 1.44 20.23
C ASN A 155 24.16 2.62 19.27
N SER A 156 25.17 3.44 19.48
CA SER A 156 25.39 4.67 18.73
C SER A 156 25.84 4.43 17.28
N MET A 157 26.52 3.33 16.98
CA MET A 157 26.92 2.99 15.61
C MET A 157 25.69 2.51 14.80
N ASP A 158 24.86 1.69 15.42
CA ASP A 158 23.59 1.24 14.86
C ASP A 158 22.63 2.42 14.67
N GLY A 159 22.52 3.31 15.66
CA GLY A 159 21.63 4.47 15.61
C GLY A 159 21.84 5.39 14.41
N VAL A 160 23.08 5.53 13.91
CA VAL A 160 23.39 6.31 12.71
C VAL A 160 23.38 5.50 11.42
N SER A 161 23.51 4.18 11.50
CA SER A 161 23.62 3.25 10.36
C SER A 161 22.29 2.64 9.95
N ASP A 162 21.37 2.41 10.89
CA ASP A 162 20.13 1.68 10.66
C ASP A 162 19.25 2.33 9.59
N ARG A 163 18.82 1.51 8.64
CA ARG A 163 17.82 1.80 7.62
C ARG A 163 16.81 0.66 7.47
N ASP A 164 16.82 -0.30 8.42
CA ASP A 164 15.91 -1.45 8.37
C ASP A 164 14.45 -1.00 8.38
N TYR A 165 14.11 -0.02 9.21
CA TYR A 165 12.77 0.56 9.27
C TYR A 165 12.30 1.11 7.90
N LEU A 166 13.21 1.67 7.12
CA LEU A 166 12.91 2.23 5.80
C LEU A 166 12.71 1.11 4.78
N ILE A 167 13.54 0.07 4.83
CA ILE A 167 13.39 -1.16 4.03
C ILE A 167 12.08 -1.85 4.36
N GLU A 168 11.75 -2.01 5.63
CA GLU A 168 10.48 -2.59 6.09
C GLU A 168 9.29 -1.77 5.58
N PHE A 169 9.34 -0.44 5.68
CA PHE A 169 8.27 0.42 5.20
C PHE A 169 8.11 0.34 3.68
N LEU A 170 9.19 0.41 2.91
CA LEU A 170 9.13 0.23 1.45
C LEU A 170 8.63 -1.18 1.07
N SER A 171 8.95 -2.21 1.86
CA SER A 171 8.42 -3.55 1.68
C SER A 171 6.91 -3.62 1.92
N ALA A 172 6.41 -2.93 2.94
CA ALA A 172 4.97 -2.79 3.19
C ALA A 172 4.30 -2.01 2.04
N CYS A 173 4.90 -0.91 1.58
CA CYS A 173 4.46 -0.14 0.43
C CYS A 173 4.38 -1.00 -0.85
N ALA A 174 5.40 -1.81 -1.11
CA ALA A 174 5.42 -2.75 -2.24
C ALA A 174 4.30 -3.79 -2.14
N THR A 175 4.01 -4.28 -0.93
CA THR A 175 2.92 -5.23 -0.68
C THR A 175 1.55 -4.57 -0.88
N ILE A 176 1.34 -3.35 -0.39
CA ILE A 176 0.13 -2.56 -0.63
C ILE A 176 -0.09 -2.37 -2.13
N MET A 177 0.94 -1.95 -2.86
CA MET A 177 0.86 -1.76 -4.31
C MET A 177 0.57 -3.07 -5.06
N MET A 178 1.09 -4.19 -4.60
CA MET A 178 0.76 -5.51 -5.17
C MET A 178 -0.73 -5.84 -4.98
N HIS A 179 -1.30 -5.58 -3.80
CA HIS A 179 -2.73 -5.78 -3.56
C HIS A 179 -3.58 -4.85 -4.43
N LEU A 180 -3.22 -3.56 -4.52
CA LEU A 180 -3.88 -2.61 -5.41
C LEU A 180 -3.78 -3.03 -6.89
N SER A 181 -2.61 -3.50 -7.32
CA SER A 181 -2.38 -3.98 -8.70
C SER A 181 -3.27 -5.17 -9.05
N ARG A 182 -3.41 -6.13 -8.14
CA ARG A 182 -4.31 -7.28 -8.33
C ARG A 182 -5.76 -6.84 -8.47
N PHE A 183 -6.22 -5.94 -7.60
CA PHE A 183 -7.59 -5.46 -7.69
C PHE A 183 -7.79 -4.56 -8.91
N SER A 184 -6.80 -3.76 -9.29
CA SER A 184 -6.83 -2.98 -10.52
C SER A 184 -7.04 -3.87 -11.75
N GLU A 185 -6.35 -5.02 -11.83
CA GLU A 185 -6.55 -5.99 -12.91
C GLU A 185 -7.99 -6.49 -12.96
N GLU A 186 -8.59 -6.84 -11.82
CA GLU A 186 -9.98 -7.28 -11.78
C GLU A 186 -10.96 -6.15 -12.19
N VAL A 187 -10.71 -4.91 -11.73
CA VAL A 187 -11.53 -3.75 -12.15
C VAL A 187 -11.46 -3.54 -13.66
N ILE A 188 -10.27 -3.65 -14.26
CA ILE A 188 -10.08 -3.52 -15.71
C ILE A 188 -10.88 -4.61 -16.45
N ILE A 189 -10.77 -5.87 -16.00
CA ILE A 189 -11.54 -6.99 -16.55
C ILE A 189 -13.04 -6.74 -16.39
N TRP A 190 -13.49 -6.35 -15.20
CA TRP A 190 -14.91 -6.12 -14.92
C TRP A 190 -15.51 -4.94 -15.68
N ASN A 191 -14.70 -3.93 -15.98
CA ASN A 191 -15.12 -2.76 -16.77
C ASN A 191 -15.11 -3.02 -18.28
N SER A 192 -14.55 -4.15 -18.74
CA SER A 192 -14.47 -4.47 -20.16
C SER A 192 -15.88 -4.68 -20.78
N ASN A 193 -15.98 -4.50 -22.11
CA ASN A 193 -17.22 -4.71 -22.85
C ASN A 193 -17.74 -6.14 -22.75
N GLU A 194 -16.87 -7.11 -22.52
CA GLU A 194 -17.18 -8.53 -22.39
C GLU A 194 -17.81 -8.85 -21.04
N TYR A 195 -17.29 -8.25 -19.94
CA TYR A 195 -17.79 -8.49 -18.59
C TYR A 195 -18.92 -7.53 -18.21
N GLN A 196 -18.68 -6.22 -18.28
CA GLN A 196 -19.67 -5.18 -17.93
C GLN A 196 -20.19 -5.32 -16.49
N PHE A 197 -19.35 -5.77 -15.56
CA PHE A 197 -19.72 -5.93 -14.16
C PHE A 197 -19.70 -4.61 -13.39
N VAL A 198 -18.84 -3.68 -13.82
CA VAL A 198 -18.70 -2.36 -13.20
C VAL A 198 -18.68 -1.26 -14.23
N GLU A 199 -19.07 -0.06 -13.79
CA GLU A 199 -18.88 1.19 -14.50
C GLU A 199 -18.09 2.14 -13.62
N ILE A 200 -16.96 2.62 -14.14
CA ILE A 200 -16.10 3.60 -13.45
C ILE A 200 -16.68 5.00 -13.71
N ASP A 201 -16.70 5.83 -12.66
CA ASP A 201 -17.15 7.22 -12.77
C ASP A 201 -16.26 8.02 -13.74
N ASP A 202 -16.86 9.00 -14.42
CA ASP A 202 -16.16 9.86 -15.40
C ASP A 202 -14.98 10.63 -14.79
N ALA A 203 -15.02 10.92 -13.50
CA ALA A 203 -13.91 11.57 -12.77
C ALA A 203 -12.66 10.69 -12.66
N TYR A 204 -12.79 9.37 -12.83
CA TYR A 204 -11.73 8.37 -12.72
C TYR A 204 -11.49 7.57 -14.01
N SER A 205 -12.04 8.03 -15.12
CA SER A 205 -11.88 7.43 -16.43
C SER A 205 -11.60 8.49 -17.48
N THR A 206 -10.96 8.14 -18.60
CA THR A 206 -10.79 9.05 -19.72
C THR A 206 -11.56 8.57 -20.95
N GLY A 207 -12.08 9.53 -21.71
CA GLY A 207 -12.66 9.27 -23.02
C GLY A 207 -11.58 9.14 -24.08
N SER A 208 -11.94 8.51 -25.21
CA SER A 208 -11.09 8.52 -26.39
C SER A 208 -11.27 9.81 -27.19
N SER A 209 -10.18 10.41 -27.67
CA SER A 209 -10.21 11.59 -28.55
C SER A 209 -10.81 11.28 -29.94
N ILE A 210 -10.88 9.99 -30.33
CA ILE A 210 -11.34 9.54 -31.65
C ILE A 210 -12.66 8.77 -31.54
N MET A 211 -12.88 8.03 -30.43
CA MET A 211 -14.02 7.14 -30.24
C MET A 211 -14.90 7.67 -29.09
N PRO A 212 -15.97 8.45 -29.37
CA PRO A 212 -16.77 9.12 -28.34
C PRO A 212 -17.41 8.19 -27.31
N GLN A 213 -17.63 6.91 -27.68
CA GLN A 213 -18.27 5.90 -26.85
C GLN A 213 -17.30 5.17 -25.91
N LYS A 214 -15.96 5.38 -26.08
CA LYS A 214 -14.95 4.61 -25.35
C LYS A 214 -14.56 5.33 -24.06
N LYS A 215 -14.65 4.60 -22.94
CA LYS A 215 -14.12 4.99 -21.64
C LYS A 215 -13.00 4.02 -21.24
N ASN A 216 -11.88 4.57 -20.77
CA ASN A 216 -10.71 3.78 -20.36
C ASN A 216 -10.61 3.75 -18.83
N PRO A 217 -10.23 2.62 -18.22
CA PRO A 217 -10.04 2.48 -16.79
C PRO A 217 -8.64 3.00 -16.34
N ASP A 218 -8.30 4.24 -16.71
CA ASP A 218 -6.92 4.76 -16.61
C ASP A 218 -6.36 4.73 -15.20
N ILE A 219 -7.19 5.03 -14.18
CA ILE A 219 -6.71 5.00 -12.78
C ILE A 219 -6.28 3.58 -12.39
N ALA A 220 -7.07 2.57 -12.73
CA ALA A 220 -6.70 1.19 -12.45
C ALA A 220 -5.43 0.77 -13.20
N GLU A 221 -5.28 1.17 -14.48
CA GLU A 221 -4.10 0.89 -15.28
C GLU A 221 -2.85 1.59 -14.72
N LEU A 222 -2.96 2.87 -14.35
CA LEU A 222 -1.85 3.64 -13.78
C LEU A 222 -1.42 3.10 -12.41
N VAL A 223 -2.35 2.72 -11.55
CA VAL A 223 -2.04 2.09 -10.26
C VAL A 223 -1.29 0.78 -10.49
N ARG A 224 -1.77 -0.08 -11.39
CA ARG A 224 -1.09 -1.31 -11.78
C ARG A 224 0.32 -1.04 -12.31
N GLY A 225 0.50 -0.04 -13.18
CA GLY A 225 1.80 0.34 -13.74
C GLY A 225 2.77 0.90 -12.71
N LYS A 226 2.29 1.77 -11.79
CA LYS A 226 3.12 2.40 -10.74
C LYS A 226 3.65 1.42 -9.70
N THR A 227 3.08 0.22 -9.59
CA THR A 227 3.57 -0.84 -8.72
C THR A 227 5.04 -1.16 -8.96
N GLY A 228 5.47 -1.24 -10.23
CA GLY A 228 6.86 -1.48 -10.59
C GLY A 228 7.82 -0.40 -10.10
N ARG A 229 7.37 0.86 -10.02
CA ARG A 229 8.16 1.99 -9.50
C ARG A 229 8.49 1.80 -8.03
N VAL A 230 7.52 1.40 -7.22
CA VAL A 230 7.71 1.13 -5.79
C VAL A 230 8.59 -0.10 -5.55
N TYR A 231 8.43 -1.15 -6.37
CA TYR A 231 9.34 -2.30 -6.35
C TYR A 231 10.79 -1.91 -6.65
N GLY A 232 10.98 -1.05 -7.66
CA GLY A 232 12.30 -0.53 -8.01
C GLY A 232 12.96 0.23 -6.86
N ALA A 233 12.21 1.07 -6.14
CA ALA A 233 12.70 1.80 -4.99
C ALA A 233 13.16 0.87 -3.86
N LEU A 234 12.37 -0.15 -3.51
CA LEU A 234 12.75 -1.16 -2.52
C LEU A 234 14.04 -1.90 -2.91
N MET A 235 14.12 -2.36 -4.15
CA MET A 235 15.31 -3.08 -4.63
C MET A 235 16.55 -2.19 -4.69
N SER A 236 16.38 -0.90 -5.02
CA SER A 236 17.46 0.08 -5.00
C SER A 236 17.99 0.29 -3.59
N LEU A 237 17.12 0.43 -2.58
CA LEU A 237 17.53 0.58 -1.19
C LEU A 237 18.27 -0.66 -0.66
N PHE A 238 17.78 -1.87 -0.94
CA PHE A 238 18.51 -3.11 -0.62
C PHE A 238 19.91 -3.12 -1.26
N THR A 239 19.99 -2.68 -2.51
CA THR A 239 21.26 -2.65 -3.25
C THR A 239 22.23 -1.63 -2.65
N THR A 240 21.74 -0.47 -2.23
CA THR A 240 22.53 0.55 -1.55
C THR A 240 23.10 0.02 -0.22
N MET A 241 22.27 -0.63 0.59
CA MET A 241 22.65 -1.04 1.95
C MET A 241 23.51 -2.32 1.98
N LYS A 242 23.43 -3.21 1.00
CA LYS A 242 23.97 -4.58 1.03
C LYS A 242 25.47 -4.73 1.31
N GLY A 243 26.27 -3.75 1.10
CA GLY A 243 27.75 -3.90 1.14
C GLY A 243 28.49 -2.78 1.84
N ILE A 244 27.80 -1.83 2.43
CA ILE A 244 28.42 -0.71 3.15
C ILE A 244 28.80 -1.12 4.57
N PRO A 245 29.97 -0.69 5.06
CA PRO A 245 30.36 -0.92 6.45
C PRO A 245 29.60 0.00 7.43
N LEU A 246 29.69 -0.29 8.73
CA LEU A 246 29.24 0.61 9.78
C LEU A 246 30.08 1.90 9.75
N ALA A 247 29.64 3.02 10.17
CA ALA A 247 28.38 3.50 10.66
C ALA A 247 27.65 4.29 9.56
N TYR A 248 28.30 5.29 8.93
CA TYR A 248 27.77 6.13 7.87
C TYR A 248 28.72 6.16 6.66
N ASN A 249 28.14 6.00 5.49
CA ASN A 249 28.78 6.17 4.18
C ASN A 249 27.90 7.05 3.28
N LYS A 250 28.49 7.77 2.33
CA LYS A 250 27.77 8.66 1.41
C LYS A 250 26.71 7.93 0.57
N ASP A 251 26.85 6.62 0.35
CA ASP A 251 25.86 5.76 -0.27
C ASP A 251 24.47 5.91 0.36
N MET A 252 24.42 6.14 1.68
CA MET A 252 23.16 6.37 2.40
C MET A 252 22.40 7.64 2.00
N GLN A 253 22.99 8.53 1.18
CA GLN A 253 22.23 9.65 0.60
C GLN A 253 21.19 9.20 -0.40
N GLU A 254 21.41 8.04 -1.04
CA GLU A 254 20.47 7.43 -1.98
C GLU A 254 19.20 6.89 -1.30
N ASP A 255 19.13 6.86 0.04
CA ASP A 255 17.95 6.44 0.78
C ASP A 255 16.76 7.40 0.64
N LYS A 256 16.98 8.67 0.27
CA LYS A 256 15.98 9.73 0.32
C LYS A 256 15.09 9.80 -0.92
N GLU A 257 15.66 10.09 -2.07
CA GLU A 257 14.89 10.35 -3.30
C GLU A 257 13.98 9.17 -3.65
N LEU A 258 14.53 7.94 -3.62
CA LEU A 258 13.76 6.74 -3.91
C LEU A 258 12.64 6.48 -2.90
N SER A 259 12.89 6.80 -1.61
CA SER A 259 11.89 6.57 -0.56
C SER A 259 10.78 7.60 -0.61
N PHE A 260 11.12 8.87 -0.77
CA PHE A 260 10.13 9.95 -0.91
C PHE A 260 9.23 9.71 -2.13
N ASP A 261 9.83 9.37 -3.26
CA ASP A 261 9.09 9.05 -4.49
C ASP A 261 8.14 7.85 -4.31
N ALA A 262 8.61 6.80 -3.65
CA ALA A 262 7.78 5.62 -3.37
C ALA A 262 6.61 5.94 -2.42
N MET A 263 6.87 6.71 -1.35
CA MET A 263 5.86 7.13 -0.37
C MET A 263 4.77 7.99 -1.03
N ASP A 264 5.16 8.99 -1.81
CA ASP A 264 4.22 9.84 -2.54
C ASP A 264 3.42 9.05 -3.58
N THR A 265 4.08 8.10 -4.27
CA THR A 265 3.42 7.21 -5.22
C THR A 265 2.36 6.35 -4.53
N VAL A 266 2.67 5.75 -3.40
CA VAL A 266 1.73 4.88 -2.65
C VAL A 266 0.55 5.69 -2.12
N LYS A 267 0.80 6.84 -1.49
CA LYS A 267 -0.27 7.74 -0.99
C LYS A 267 -1.22 8.15 -2.11
N GLY A 268 -0.66 8.60 -3.23
CA GLY A 268 -1.45 8.99 -4.40
C GLY A 268 -2.26 7.82 -4.99
N CYS A 269 -1.66 6.64 -5.10
CA CYS A 269 -2.34 5.45 -5.61
C CYS A 269 -3.47 4.99 -4.69
N VAL A 270 -3.26 4.93 -3.37
CA VAL A 270 -4.31 4.53 -2.41
C VAL A 270 -5.47 5.51 -2.43
N ALA A 271 -5.19 6.82 -2.41
CA ALA A 271 -6.22 7.86 -2.41
C ALA A 271 -7.06 7.86 -3.70
N LEU A 272 -6.41 7.80 -4.87
CA LEU A 272 -7.11 7.77 -6.16
C LEU A 272 -7.90 6.47 -6.34
N PHE A 273 -7.34 5.34 -5.93
CA PHE A 273 -8.02 4.05 -5.98
C PHE A 273 -9.26 4.03 -5.07
N ASN A 274 -9.14 4.57 -3.86
CA ASN A 274 -10.27 4.71 -2.94
C ASN A 274 -11.38 5.57 -3.54
N GLY A 275 -11.06 6.73 -4.12
CA GLY A 275 -12.04 7.59 -4.78
C GLY A 275 -12.74 6.90 -5.96
N MET A 276 -11.98 6.18 -6.80
CA MET A 276 -12.52 5.38 -7.90
C MET A 276 -13.49 4.30 -7.37
N LEU A 277 -13.09 3.56 -6.35
CA LEU A 277 -13.89 2.48 -5.76
C LEU A 277 -15.17 3.01 -5.10
N ALA A 278 -15.09 4.13 -4.38
CA ALA A 278 -16.25 4.75 -3.70
C ALA A 278 -17.34 5.25 -4.65
N THR A 279 -16.98 5.57 -5.89
CA THR A 279 -17.92 6.08 -6.91
C THR A 279 -18.30 5.03 -7.98
N MET A 280 -17.67 3.85 -7.92
CA MET A 280 -17.89 2.77 -8.87
C MET A 280 -19.31 2.22 -8.77
N ARG A 281 -19.94 1.99 -9.92
CA ARG A 281 -21.26 1.37 -10.01
C ARG A 281 -21.13 -0.11 -10.33
N PHE A 282 -21.86 -0.94 -9.59
CA PHE A 282 -21.89 -2.39 -9.78
C PHE A 282 -23.15 -2.78 -10.56
N ASN A 283 -22.96 -3.43 -11.72
CA ASN A 283 -24.06 -3.93 -12.56
C ASN A 283 -24.53 -5.29 -12.03
N LYS A 284 -25.38 -5.25 -11.00
CA LYS A 284 -25.86 -6.44 -10.28
C LYS A 284 -26.58 -7.44 -11.18
N ASP A 285 -27.36 -6.94 -12.14
CA ASP A 285 -28.10 -7.80 -13.08
C ASP A 285 -27.15 -8.55 -14.01
N ARG A 286 -26.14 -7.87 -14.53
CA ARG A 286 -25.12 -8.48 -15.39
C ARG A 286 -24.29 -9.52 -14.64
N MET A 287 -23.91 -9.24 -13.40
CA MET A 287 -23.23 -10.18 -12.52
C MET A 287 -24.07 -11.44 -12.31
N ARG A 288 -25.35 -11.28 -11.93
CA ARG A 288 -26.29 -12.38 -11.73
C ARG A 288 -26.52 -13.19 -13.00
N GLN A 289 -26.76 -12.52 -14.13
CA GLN A 289 -26.88 -13.17 -15.41
C GLN A 289 -25.66 -14.02 -15.74
N SER A 290 -24.45 -13.47 -15.54
CA SER A 290 -23.22 -14.20 -15.78
C SER A 290 -23.06 -15.42 -14.87
N ALA A 291 -23.50 -15.34 -13.61
CA ALA A 291 -23.45 -16.46 -12.68
C ALA A 291 -24.42 -17.60 -13.06
N ASN A 292 -25.53 -17.30 -13.78
CA ASN A 292 -26.49 -18.29 -14.19
C ASN A 292 -26.03 -19.13 -15.40
N HIS A 293 -24.95 -18.77 -16.06
CA HIS A 293 -24.41 -19.48 -17.22
C HIS A 293 -23.15 -20.27 -16.88
N GLY A 294 -23.03 -21.47 -17.46
CA GLY A 294 -21.80 -22.30 -17.34
C GLY A 294 -21.84 -23.34 -16.22
N PHE A 295 -23.03 -23.73 -15.78
CA PHE A 295 -23.19 -24.79 -14.75
C PHE A 295 -22.46 -24.48 -13.43
N THR A 296 -22.41 -23.24 -13.03
CA THR A 296 -21.71 -22.78 -11.81
C THR A 296 -22.23 -23.42 -10.53
N ASN A 297 -23.46 -23.96 -10.55
CA ASN A 297 -24.11 -24.69 -9.45
C ASN A 297 -23.94 -26.23 -9.54
N ALA A 298 -23.13 -26.75 -10.45
CA ALA A 298 -22.91 -28.18 -10.58
C ALA A 298 -22.33 -28.80 -9.28
N THR A 299 -21.47 -28.09 -8.57
CA THR A 299 -20.95 -28.52 -7.27
C THR A 299 -22.06 -28.68 -6.24
N ASP A 300 -22.98 -27.71 -6.17
CA ASP A 300 -24.11 -27.75 -5.22
C ASP A 300 -25.03 -28.97 -5.52
N ALA A 301 -25.23 -29.30 -6.80
CA ALA A 301 -25.97 -30.51 -7.18
C ALA A 301 -25.24 -31.79 -6.72
N ALA A 302 -23.91 -31.84 -6.81
CA ALA A 302 -23.15 -32.98 -6.31
C ALA A 302 -23.23 -33.08 -4.78
N ASP A 303 -23.09 -31.95 -4.08
CA ASP A 303 -23.19 -31.87 -2.62
C ASP A 303 -24.60 -32.27 -2.13
N TYR A 304 -25.65 -31.88 -2.85
CA TYR A 304 -27.02 -32.33 -2.58
C TYR A 304 -27.10 -33.86 -2.59
N LEU A 305 -26.56 -34.52 -3.62
CA LEU A 305 -26.57 -35.98 -3.72
C LEU A 305 -25.74 -36.63 -2.56
N VAL A 306 -24.60 -36.03 -2.20
CA VAL A 306 -23.80 -36.50 -1.08
C VAL A 306 -24.57 -36.44 0.24
N ASN A 307 -25.27 -35.34 0.48
CA ASN A 307 -26.12 -35.16 1.68
C ASN A 307 -27.30 -36.16 1.72
N HIS A 308 -27.63 -36.76 0.57
CA HIS A 308 -28.65 -37.81 0.47
C HIS A 308 -28.07 -39.23 0.39
N GLY A 309 -26.80 -39.40 0.79
CA GLY A 309 -26.15 -40.70 0.98
C GLY A 309 -25.42 -41.27 -0.26
N VAL A 310 -25.32 -40.49 -1.34
CA VAL A 310 -24.51 -40.90 -2.51
C VAL A 310 -23.03 -40.62 -2.23
N PRO A 311 -22.10 -41.59 -2.41
CA PRO A 311 -20.68 -41.32 -2.24
C PRO A 311 -20.21 -40.18 -3.15
N PHE A 312 -19.32 -39.31 -2.65
CA PHE A 312 -18.90 -38.09 -3.38
C PHE A 312 -18.42 -38.36 -4.80
N ARG A 313 -17.62 -39.42 -5.01
CA ARG A 313 -17.10 -39.77 -6.34
C ARG A 313 -18.24 -40.14 -7.31
N ASP A 314 -19.25 -40.82 -6.83
CA ASP A 314 -20.42 -41.20 -7.65
C ASP A 314 -21.31 -39.98 -7.92
N ALA A 315 -21.55 -39.13 -6.92
CA ALA A 315 -22.26 -37.88 -7.06
C ALA A 315 -21.64 -36.98 -8.12
N HIS A 316 -20.30 -36.78 -8.04
CA HIS A 316 -19.55 -36.04 -9.04
C HIS A 316 -19.67 -36.60 -10.42
N GLY A 317 -19.58 -37.96 -10.58
CA GLY A 317 -19.76 -38.63 -11.83
C GLY A 317 -21.17 -38.49 -12.42
N ILE A 318 -22.23 -38.53 -11.57
CA ILE A 318 -23.63 -38.31 -11.99
C ILE A 318 -23.81 -36.89 -12.53
N VAL A 319 -23.38 -35.89 -11.76
CA VAL A 319 -23.51 -34.47 -12.15
C VAL A 319 -22.69 -34.17 -13.41
N GLY A 320 -21.47 -34.75 -13.54
CA GLY A 320 -20.66 -34.61 -14.75
C GLY A 320 -21.39 -35.14 -16.00
N ARG A 321 -22.11 -36.28 -15.92
CA ARG A 321 -22.92 -36.79 -17.03
C ARG A 321 -24.11 -35.89 -17.34
N ILE A 322 -24.74 -35.29 -16.33
CA ILE A 322 -25.84 -34.33 -16.55
C ILE A 322 -25.32 -33.11 -17.31
N VAL A 323 -24.16 -32.55 -16.90
CA VAL A 323 -23.56 -31.42 -17.61
C VAL A 323 -23.26 -31.77 -19.06
N LEU A 324 -22.63 -32.91 -19.33
CA LEU A 324 -22.38 -33.39 -20.70
C LEU A 324 -23.67 -33.54 -21.51
N TYR A 325 -24.73 -34.14 -20.93
CA TYR A 325 -26.03 -34.27 -21.58
C TYR A 325 -26.65 -32.91 -21.97
N CYS A 326 -26.56 -31.91 -21.05
CA CYS A 326 -27.05 -30.56 -21.33
C CYS A 326 -26.26 -29.88 -22.45
N LEU A 327 -24.92 -30.04 -22.46
CA LEU A 327 -24.07 -29.53 -23.54
C LEU A 327 -24.40 -30.11 -24.90
N ASP A 328 -24.62 -31.45 -24.96
CA ASP A 328 -24.97 -32.16 -26.18
C ASP A 328 -26.34 -31.73 -26.73
N LYS A 329 -27.25 -31.37 -25.84
CA LYS A 329 -28.61 -30.87 -26.23
C LYS A 329 -28.62 -29.39 -26.59
N LYS A 330 -27.48 -28.68 -26.54
CA LYS A 330 -27.37 -27.22 -26.67
C LYS A 330 -28.24 -26.46 -25.66
N ASP A 331 -28.59 -27.10 -24.53
CA ASP A 331 -29.32 -26.49 -23.41
C ASP A 331 -28.34 -25.84 -22.42
N SER A 332 -27.22 -25.27 -22.92
CA SER A 332 -26.18 -24.63 -22.11
C SER A 332 -26.65 -23.36 -21.37
N ASP A 333 -27.87 -22.88 -21.73
CA ASP A 333 -28.44 -21.64 -21.20
C ASP A 333 -29.50 -21.86 -20.11
N ARG A 334 -29.64 -23.10 -19.64
CA ARG A 334 -30.59 -23.45 -18.57
C ARG A 334 -29.94 -23.99 -17.31
#